data_63a81748976fa3e1957ec978e463ce05
#
_entry.id   63a81748976fa3e1957ec978e463ce05
#
_cell.length_a   1.000
_cell.length_b   1.000
_cell.length_c   1.000
_cell.angle_alpha   90.00
_cell.angle_beta   90.00
_cell.angle_gamma   90.00
#
_symmetry.space_group_name_H-M   'P 1'
#
loop_
_entity.id
_entity.type
_entity.pdbx_description
1 polymer ?
#
loop_
_entity_poly.entity_id
_entity_poly.type
_entity_poly.pdbx_seq_one_letter_code
_entity_poly.pdbx_strand_id
1 'polypeptide(L)'
;MEAVLSVAIVAIIFAIGFQAMSGASQSVRAAQSSAQLIRAFTTASAEAQLGRGGFPWGVHLEFDEGTRVLSNATVFAGASYALRDVSYDSVTTFPSSVTVVSSAFVGPGIPTGNEHEVVFAPFSSDAALYGSVVVRTQERQGTFTVSPYGDITHE
;
A
#
# COMPACT_ATOMS: atom_id res chain seq x y z
N MET A 1 -0.36 40.69 -38.06
CA MET A 1 -1.55 39.97 -37.58
C MET A 1 -1.29 38.44 -37.50
N GLU A 2 -0.67 37.82 -38.52
CA GLU A 2 -0.39 36.38 -38.55
C GLU A 2 0.49 35.88 -37.41
N ALA A 3 1.52 36.62 -37.04
CA ALA A 3 2.42 36.21 -35.94
C ALA A 3 1.72 36.08 -34.56
N VAL A 4 0.76 36.98 -34.30
CA VAL A 4 0.00 36.96 -33.04
C VAL A 4 -0.96 35.78 -33.00
N LEU A 5 -1.58 35.44 -34.13
CA LEU A 5 -2.47 34.30 -34.25
C LEU A 5 -1.70 32.96 -34.04
N SER A 6 -0.52 32.85 -34.65
CA SER A 6 0.33 31.68 -34.53
C SER A 6 0.79 31.45 -33.08
N VAL A 7 1.20 32.49 -32.38
CA VAL A 7 1.59 32.41 -30.95
C VAL A 7 0.41 32.01 -30.07
N ALA A 8 -0.79 32.55 -30.35
CA ALA A 8 -1.99 32.20 -29.60
C ALA A 8 -2.37 30.72 -29.75
N ILE A 9 -2.30 30.19 -30.97
CA ILE A 9 -2.58 28.75 -31.23
C ILE A 9 -1.56 27.85 -30.53
N VAL A 10 -0.28 28.18 -30.59
CA VAL A 10 0.77 27.44 -29.91
C VAL A 10 0.57 27.44 -28.38
N ALA A 11 0.21 28.62 -27.82
CA ALA A 11 -0.07 28.71 -26.37
C ALA A 11 -1.27 27.86 -25.94
N ILE A 12 -2.34 27.80 -26.75
CA ILE A 12 -3.50 26.95 -26.48
C ILE A 12 -3.12 25.46 -26.53
N ILE A 13 -2.36 25.06 -27.55
CA ILE A 13 -1.91 23.66 -27.67
C ILE A 13 -1.01 23.23 -26.47
N PHE A 14 -0.11 24.15 -26.06
CA PHE A 14 0.73 23.90 -24.87
C PHE A 14 -0.10 23.79 -23.59
N ALA A 15 -1.12 24.65 -23.40
CA ALA A 15 -1.98 24.61 -22.21
C ALA A 15 -2.78 23.30 -22.13
N ILE A 16 -3.33 22.83 -23.25
CA ILE A 16 -4.08 21.55 -23.31
C ILE A 16 -3.14 20.37 -23.12
N GLY A 17 -1.98 20.39 -23.78
CA GLY A 17 -0.98 19.31 -23.65
C GLY A 17 -0.43 19.15 -22.23
N PHE A 18 -0.21 20.26 -21.54
CA PHE A 18 0.28 20.24 -20.16
C PHE A 18 -0.74 19.64 -19.17
N GLN A 19 -2.02 19.92 -19.34
CA GLN A 19 -3.09 19.33 -18.53
C GLN A 19 -3.21 17.82 -18.77
N ALA A 20 -3.13 17.37 -20.00
CA ALA A 20 -3.18 15.95 -20.35
C ALA A 20 -1.98 15.16 -19.76
N MET A 21 -0.77 15.73 -19.79
CA MET A 21 0.42 15.10 -19.20
C MET A 21 0.34 15.03 -17.68
N SER A 22 -0.20 16.01 -17.00
CA SER A 22 -0.31 15.99 -15.53
C SER A 22 -1.26 14.89 -15.05
N GLY A 23 -2.41 14.69 -15.69
CA GLY A 23 -3.35 13.63 -15.38
C GLY A 23 -2.78 12.22 -15.61
N ALA A 24 -2.05 12.01 -16.71
CA ALA A 24 -1.41 10.74 -17.00
C ALA A 24 -0.35 10.37 -15.94
N SER A 25 0.47 11.33 -15.51
CA SER A 25 1.50 11.10 -14.49
C SER A 25 0.90 10.74 -13.11
N GLN A 26 -0.24 11.29 -12.76
CA GLN A 26 -0.94 11.00 -11.51
C GLN A 26 -1.53 9.58 -11.49
N SER A 27 -2.14 9.16 -12.60
CA SER A 27 -2.70 7.80 -12.72
C SER A 27 -1.61 6.72 -12.65
N VAL A 28 -0.43 6.97 -13.22
CA VAL A 28 0.71 6.06 -13.13
C VAL A 28 1.22 5.95 -11.69
N ARG A 29 1.33 7.06 -10.96
CA ARG A 29 1.75 7.05 -9.55
C ARG A 29 0.76 6.31 -8.66
N ALA A 30 -0.54 6.47 -8.89
CA ALA A 30 -1.58 5.76 -8.17
C ALA A 30 -1.47 4.24 -8.39
N ALA A 31 -1.35 3.79 -9.64
CA ALA A 31 -1.16 2.39 -9.99
C ALA A 31 0.13 1.82 -9.38
N GLN A 32 1.21 2.59 -9.37
CA GLN A 32 2.48 2.19 -8.78
C GLN A 32 2.37 2.00 -7.26
N SER A 33 1.70 2.90 -6.55
CA SER A 33 1.51 2.78 -5.09
C SER A 33 0.68 1.54 -4.74
N SER A 34 -0.40 1.26 -5.49
CA SER A 34 -1.18 0.04 -5.30
C SER A 34 -0.35 -1.22 -5.56
N ALA A 35 0.44 -1.24 -6.64
CA ALA A 35 1.31 -2.37 -6.95
C ALA A 35 2.40 -2.59 -5.88
N GLN A 36 2.94 -1.53 -5.30
CA GLN A 36 3.91 -1.61 -4.21
C GLN A 36 3.27 -2.22 -2.94
N LEU A 37 2.04 -1.84 -2.62
CA LEU A 37 1.33 -2.38 -1.46
C LEU A 37 1.01 -3.87 -1.64
N ILE A 38 0.50 -4.27 -2.83
CA ILE A 38 0.27 -5.68 -3.17
C ILE A 38 1.59 -6.48 -3.02
N ARG A 39 2.69 -5.92 -3.54
CA ARG A 39 3.99 -6.57 -3.45
C ARG A 39 4.44 -6.76 -2.01
N ALA A 40 4.20 -5.81 -1.10
CA ALA A 40 4.52 -5.96 0.30
C ALA A 40 3.76 -7.14 0.93
N PHE A 41 2.44 -7.21 0.71
CA PHE A 41 1.61 -8.31 1.23
C PHE A 41 2.00 -9.66 0.63
N THR A 42 2.20 -9.75 -0.68
CA THR A 42 2.60 -11.00 -1.34
C THR A 42 3.99 -11.46 -0.92
N THR A 43 4.92 -10.53 -0.68
CA THR A 43 6.25 -10.87 -0.17
C THR A 43 6.16 -11.44 1.24
N ALA A 44 5.42 -10.79 2.15
CA ALA A 44 5.25 -11.29 3.52
C ALA A 44 4.60 -12.68 3.54
N SER A 45 3.55 -12.91 2.74
CA SER A 45 2.90 -14.21 2.60
C SER A 45 3.86 -15.27 2.05
N ALA A 46 4.63 -14.95 1.02
CA ALA A 46 5.60 -15.90 0.43
C ALA A 46 6.74 -16.26 1.41
N GLU A 47 7.29 -15.29 2.13
CA GLU A 47 8.35 -15.53 3.13
C GLU A 47 7.81 -16.38 4.31
N ALA A 48 6.55 -16.16 4.72
CA ALA A 48 5.88 -16.98 5.73
C ALA A 48 5.70 -18.44 5.24
N GLN A 49 5.20 -18.63 4.01
CA GLN A 49 5.02 -19.96 3.42
C GLN A 49 6.35 -20.73 3.30
N LEU A 50 7.42 -20.03 2.90
CA LEU A 50 8.76 -20.60 2.83
C LEU A 50 9.33 -20.91 4.22
N GLY A 51 8.70 -20.43 5.29
CA GLY A 51 9.15 -20.61 6.66
C GLY A 51 10.53 -20.00 6.92
N ARG A 52 10.86 -18.91 6.22
CA ARG A 52 12.17 -18.28 6.34
C ARG A 52 12.45 -17.84 7.78
N GLY A 53 13.53 -18.36 8.35
CA GLY A 53 13.91 -18.14 9.74
C GLY A 53 13.00 -18.83 10.78
N GLY A 54 11.93 -19.54 10.37
CA GLY A 54 10.95 -20.13 11.28
C GLY A 54 10.01 -19.14 11.95
N PHE A 55 10.01 -17.88 11.50
CA PHE A 55 9.20 -16.80 12.05
C PHE A 55 7.89 -16.61 11.28
N PRO A 56 6.83 -16.09 11.95
CA PRO A 56 5.74 -15.42 11.25
C PRO A 56 6.28 -14.23 10.46
N TRP A 57 5.61 -13.87 9.37
CA TRP A 57 5.95 -12.70 8.59
C TRP A 57 4.74 -11.78 8.46
N GLY A 58 4.96 -10.48 8.49
CA GLY A 58 3.87 -9.52 8.42
C GLY A 58 4.19 -8.28 7.64
N VAL A 59 3.15 -7.46 7.47
CA VAL A 59 3.25 -6.11 6.90
C VAL A 59 2.70 -5.14 7.93
N HIS A 60 3.50 -4.15 8.30
CA HIS A 60 3.09 -3.03 9.12
C HIS A 60 2.91 -1.78 8.26
N LEU A 61 1.75 -1.13 8.40
CA LEU A 61 1.40 0.12 7.72
C LEU A 61 1.62 1.29 8.69
N GLU A 62 2.55 2.15 8.35
CA GLU A 62 2.82 3.36 9.10
C GLU A 62 2.10 4.55 8.46
N PHE A 63 1.09 5.07 9.14
CA PHE A 63 0.35 6.24 8.70
C PHE A 63 0.07 7.18 9.88
N ASP A 64 -0.02 8.46 9.58
CA ASP A 64 -0.37 9.49 10.56
C ASP A 64 -1.87 9.39 10.92
N GLU A 65 -2.21 9.30 12.20
CA GLU A 65 -3.58 9.09 12.66
C GLU A 65 -4.50 10.28 12.34
N GLY A 66 -3.97 11.51 12.30
CA GLY A 66 -4.75 12.72 12.04
C GLY A 66 -5.01 12.96 10.56
N THR A 67 -3.98 12.82 9.73
CA THR A 67 -4.07 13.05 8.28
C THR A 67 -4.34 11.78 7.48
N ARG A 68 -4.15 10.61 8.10
CA ARG A 68 -4.25 9.28 7.48
C ARG A 68 -3.29 9.08 6.29
N VAL A 69 -2.24 9.90 6.18
CA VAL A 69 -1.22 9.76 5.13
C VAL A 69 -0.37 8.53 5.40
N LEU A 70 -0.35 7.59 4.44
CA LEU A 70 0.51 6.40 4.49
C LEU A 70 1.94 6.81 4.15
N SER A 71 2.85 6.69 5.13
CA SER A 71 4.27 6.99 4.95
C SER A 71 5.06 5.77 4.49
N ASN A 72 4.88 4.63 5.16
CA ASN A 72 5.63 3.41 4.90
C ASN A 72 4.77 2.16 5.00
N ALA A 73 5.17 1.12 4.28
CA ALA A 73 4.78 -0.27 4.55
C ALA A 73 6.06 -1.07 4.78
N THR A 74 6.17 -1.68 5.95
CA THR A 74 7.32 -2.48 6.34
C THR A 74 6.94 -3.95 6.37
N VAL A 75 7.60 -4.74 5.52
CA VAL A 75 7.58 -6.21 5.63
C VAL A 75 8.53 -6.59 6.75
N PHE A 76 8.10 -7.39 7.70
CA PHE A 76 8.87 -7.75 8.89
C PHE A 76 8.76 -9.24 9.24
N ALA A 77 9.75 -9.78 9.96
CA ALA A 77 9.74 -11.12 10.53
C ALA A 77 9.47 -11.05 12.03
N GLY A 78 8.39 -11.67 12.51
CA GLY A 78 8.01 -11.68 13.92
C GLY A 78 6.51 -11.86 14.12
N ALA A 79 6.11 -12.14 15.35
CA ALA A 79 4.70 -12.32 15.73
C ALA A 79 3.92 -10.99 15.76
N SER A 80 4.62 -9.87 15.85
CA SER A 80 4.09 -8.51 15.74
C SER A 80 5.20 -7.55 15.35
N TYR A 81 4.85 -6.36 14.88
CA TYR A 81 5.84 -5.33 14.53
C TYR A 81 6.71 -4.91 15.73
N ALA A 82 6.15 -4.91 16.94
CA ALA A 82 6.87 -4.58 18.16
C ALA A 82 7.91 -5.66 18.57
N LEU A 83 7.68 -6.91 18.19
CA LEU A 83 8.52 -8.06 18.53
C LEU A 83 9.32 -8.60 17.34
N ARG A 84 9.47 -7.79 16.28
CA ARG A 84 10.14 -8.20 15.05
C ARG A 84 11.65 -8.25 15.17
N ASP A 85 12.25 -9.04 14.32
CA ASP A 85 13.69 -8.98 14.06
C ASP A 85 13.95 -7.93 12.95
N VAL A 86 14.47 -6.77 13.35
CA VAL A 86 14.73 -5.63 12.47
C VAL A 86 15.73 -5.94 11.34
N SER A 87 16.51 -7.02 11.45
CA SER A 87 17.44 -7.42 10.38
C SER A 87 16.75 -7.90 9.10
N TYR A 88 15.47 -8.25 9.20
CA TYR A 88 14.64 -8.70 8.09
C TYR A 88 13.70 -7.62 7.55
N ASP A 89 13.72 -6.42 8.12
CA ASP A 89 12.83 -5.35 7.70
C ASP A 89 13.09 -4.93 6.25
N SER A 90 12.01 -4.87 5.48
CA SER A 90 12.00 -4.29 4.13
C SER A 90 10.96 -3.18 4.04
N VAL A 91 11.44 -1.94 3.96
CA VAL A 91 10.60 -0.74 4.00
C VAL A 91 10.30 -0.24 2.59
N THR A 92 9.03 0.00 2.32
CA THR A 92 8.55 0.66 1.11
C THR A 92 7.93 1.99 1.49
N THR A 93 8.46 3.09 0.96
CA THR A 93 7.97 4.45 1.22
C THR A 93 6.94 4.87 0.19
N PHE A 94 5.90 5.55 0.63
CA PHE A 94 4.81 6.06 -0.20
C PHE A 94 4.83 7.58 -0.29
N PRO A 95 4.35 8.14 -1.42
CA PRO A 95 4.19 9.59 -1.53
C PRO A 95 3.06 10.09 -0.63
N SER A 96 3.13 11.35 -0.19
CA SER A 96 2.14 11.98 0.69
C SER A 96 0.72 12.08 0.11
N SER A 97 0.55 11.75 -1.16
CA SER A 97 -0.76 11.67 -1.83
C SER A 97 -1.52 10.36 -1.56
N VAL A 98 -0.88 9.40 -0.88
CA VAL A 98 -1.50 8.12 -0.52
C VAL A 98 -2.06 8.22 0.90
N THR A 99 -3.35 7.96 1.06
CA THR A 99 -4.02 8.00 2.36
C THR A 99 -4.74 6.69 2.66
N VAL A 100 -4.74 6.28 3.93
CA VAL A 100 -5.52 5.14 4.43
C VAL A 100 -6.90 5.64 4.81
N VAL A 101 -7.93 5.26 4.08
CA VAL A 101 -9.33 5.66 4.37
C VAL A 101 -9.85 4.90 5.57
N SER A 102 -9.63 3.59 5.60
CA SER A 102 -9.96 2.70 6.70
C SER A 102 -9.03 1.50 6.69
N SER A 103 -8.78 0.94 7.84
CA SER A 103 -8.09 -0.34 8.00
C SER A 103 -8.69 -1.05 9.20
N ALA A 104 -8.86 -2.37 9.08
CA ALA A 104 -9.37 -3.20 10.15
C ALA A 104 -8.81 -4.61 9.98
N PHE A 105 -7.94 -4.99 10.89
CA PHE A 105 -7.36 -6.33 10.93
C PHE A 105 -7.74 -7.00 12.24
N VAL A 106 -8.15 -8.24 12.15
CA VAL A 106 -8.63 -9.06 13.28
C VAL A 106 -7.89 -10.39 13.29
N GLY A 107 -7.83 -11.02 14.45
CA GLY A 107 -7.23 -12.35 14.59
C GLY A 107 -7.44 -12.94 15.98
N PRO A 108 -7.14 -14.24 16.17
CA PRO A 108 -7.26 -14.91 17.45
C PRO A 108 -6.43 -14.22 18.54
N GLY A 109 -7.09 -13.74 19.61
CA GLY A 109 -6.41 -13.16 20.78
C GLY A 109 -5.95 -11.71 20.64
N ILE A 110 -6.32 -11.03 19.55
CA ILE A 110 -5.99 -9.62 19.33
C ILE A 110 -7.25 -8.77 19.52
N PRO A 111 -7.18 -7.69 20.32
CA PRO A 111 -8.29 -6.78 20.49
C PRO A 111 -8.73 -6.22 19.13
N THR A 112 -10.05 -6.09 18.96
CA THR A 112 -10.62 -5.37 17.82
C THR A 112 -9.98 -3.98 17.74
N GLY A 113 -9.21 -3.71 16.66
CA GLY A 113 -8.64 -2.38 16.43
C GLY A 113 -7.15 -2.34 16.07
N ASN A 114 -6.53 -3.45 15.70
CA ASN A 114 -5.22 -3.36 15.04
C ASN A 114 -5.43 -2.84 13.62
N GLU A 115 -5.14 -1.56 13.41
CA GLU A 115 -5.29 -0.91 12.11
C GLU A 115 -4.01 -0.94 11.29
N HIS A 116 -2.91 -1.43 11.86
CA HIS A 116 -1.58 -1.21 11.33
C HIS A 116 -0.89 -2.44 10.76
N GLU A 117 -1.28 -3.66 11.15
CA GLU A 117 -0.51 -4.83 10.76
C GLU A 117 -1.33 -6.05 10.35
N VAL A 118 -0.80 -6.78 9.37
CA VAL A 118 -1.21 -8.12 8.96
C VAL A 118 -0.07 -9.07 9.24
N VAL A 119 -0.35 -10.28 9.76
CA VAL A 119 0.66 -11.29 10.06
C VAL A 119 0.24 -12.63 9.49
N PHE A 120 1.14 -13.29 8.77
CA PHE A 120 0.99 -14.62 8.20
C PHE A 120 1.69 -15.65 9.07
N ALA A 121 1.05 -16.80 9.28
CA ALA A 121 1.62 -17.90 10.08
C ALA A 121 2.80 -18.55 9.34
N PRO A 122 3.85 -19.01 10.06
CA PRO A 122 5.00 -19.62 9.43
C PRO A 122 4.62 -21.01 8.86
N PHE A 123 5.22 -21.37 7.74
CA PHE A 123 4.98 -22.62 7.01
C PHE A 123 3.53 -22.83 6.54
N SER A 124 2.74 -21.75 6.49
CA SER A 124 1.33 -21.77 6.07
C SER A 124 1.02 -20.56 5.20
N SER A 125 -0.04 -20.65 4.42
CA SER A 125 -0.65 -19.47 3.80
C SER A 125 -1.58 -18.72 4.75
N ASP A 126 -1.97 -19.35 5.88
CA ASP A 126 -2.96 -18.78 6.79
C ASP A 126 -2.48 -17.45 7.39
N ALA A 127 -3.36 -16.47 7.41
CA ALA A 127 -3.12 -15.21 8.07
C ALA A 127 -3.52 -15.29 9.55
N ALA A 128 -2.57 -15.05 10.44
CA ALA A 128 -2.84 -14.93 11.87
C ALA A 128 -3.59 -13.63 12.18
N LEU A 129 -3.33 -12.58 11.41
CA LEU A 129 -4.10 -11.34 11.36
C LEU A 129 -4.55 -11.10 9.92
N TYR A 130 -5.85 -10.94 9.74
CA TYR A 130 -6.50 -10.79 8.43
C TYR A 130 -7.54 -9.65 8.47
N GLY A 131 -7.92 -9.14 7.31
CA GLY A 131 -8.87 -8.05 7.23
C GLY A 131 -8.70 -7.23 5.97
N SER A 132 -9.08 -5.96 6.02
CA SER A 132 -9.01 -5.08 4.86
C SER A 132 -8.38 -3.73 5.19
N VAL A 133 -7.72 -3.16 4.20
CA VAL A 133 -7.28 -1.78 4.18
C VAL A 133 -7.78 -1.11 2.90
N VAL A 134 -8.38 0.06 3.06
CA VAL A 134 -8.84 0.90 1.96
C VAL A 134 -7.86 2.04 1.80
N VAL A 135 -7.21 2.11 0.65
CA VAL A 135 -6.21 3.13 0.33
C VAL A 135 -6.74 4.03 -0.78
N ARG A 136 -6.59 5.32 -0.61
CA ARG A 136 -6.94 6.33 -1.61
C ARG A 136 -5.69 7.02 -2.12
N THR A 137 -5.61 7.16 -3.44
CA THR A 137 -4.61 7.95 -4.14
C THR A 137 -5.33 9.01 -4.95
N GLN A 138 -5.29 10.26 -4.53
CA GLN A 138 -5.96 11.42 -5.15
C GLN A 138 -7.38 11.16 -5.73
N GLU A 139 -7.50 10.40 -6.82
CA GLU A 139 -8.76 10.16 -7.53
C GLU A 139 -9.22 8.70 -7.52
N ARG A 140 -8.37 7.77 -7.06
CA ARG A 140 -8.68 6.33 -7.05
C ARG A 140 -8.65 5.79 -5.64
N GLN A 141 -9.62 4.95 -5.35
CA GLN A 141 -9.68 4.17 -4.12
C GLN A 141 -9.52 2.70 -4.48
N GLY A 142 -8.69 1.99 -3.74
CA GLY A 142 -8.52 0.55 -3.84
C GLY A 142 -8.71 -0.11 -2.49
N THR A 143 -9.36 -1.25 -2.47
CA THR A 143 -9.54 -2.07 -1.27
C THR A 143 -8.62 -3.28 -1.38
N PHE A 144 -7.76 -3.47 -0.38
CA PHE A 144 -6.90 -4.63 -0.23
C PHE A 144 -7.46 -5.48 0.89
N THR A 145 -7.76 -6.72 0.59
CA THR A 145 -8.30 -7.67 1.57
C THR A 145 -7.39 -8.88 1.68
N VAL A 146 -7.06 -9.25 2.92
CA VAL A 146 -6.36 -10.47 3.26
C VAL A 146 -7.35 -11.39 3.97
N SER A 147 -7.61 -12.55 3.39
CA SER A 147 -8.50 -13.56 3.98
C SER A 147 -7.83 -14.30 5.14
N PRO A 148 -8.58 -15.01 5.99
CA PRO A 148 -8.00 -15.89 7.01
C PRO A 148 -7.08 -16.97 6.41
N TYR A 149 -7.30 -17.34 5.16
CA TYR A 149 -6.49 -18.34 4.45
C TYR A 149 -5.29 -17.72 3.72
N GLY A 150 -5.05 -16.41 3.91
CA GLY A 150 -3.94 -15.67 3.34
C GLY A 150 -4.11 -15.27 1.87
N ASP A 151 -5.32 -15.44 1.31
CA ASP A 151 -5.61 -14.92 -0.03
C ASP A 151 -5.61 -13.39 0.00
N ILE A 152 -4.91 -12.80 -0.96
CA ILE A 152 -4.80 -11.34 -1.09
C ILE A 152 -5.60 -10.93 -2.32
N THR A 153 -6.64 -10.12 -2.11
CA THR A 153 -7.46 -9.57 -3.19
C THR A 153 -7.35 -8.04 -3.23
N HIS A 154 -7.53 -7.48 -4.42
CA HIS A 154 -7.51 -6.03 -4.65
C HIS A 154 -8.63 -5.65 -5.62
N GLU A 155 -9.45 -4.67 -5.21
CA GLU A 155 -10.58 -4.08 -5.96
C GLU A 155 -10.45 -2.57 -6.09
#